data_567daa907d348b108631ad6ae90e2185
#
_entry.id   567daa907d348b108631ad6ae90e2185
#
_cell.length_a   1.000
_cell.length_b   1.000
_cell.length_c   1.000
_cell.angle_alpha   90.00
_cell.angle_beta   90.00
_cell.angle_gamma   90.00
#
_symmetry.space_group_name_H-M   'P 1'
#
loop_
_entity.id
_entity.type
_entity.pdbx_description
1 polymer ?
#
loop_
_entity_poly.entity_id
_entity_poly.type
_entity_poly.pdbx_seq_one_letter_code
_entity_poly.pdbx_strand_id
1 'polypeptide(L)'
;GEYIEEAMILTAKTGTCVVTGMGSMMEADVKLNLFLFTMLQKTLKGNIFGGGSSHVETPRLVALYKSGLLNIDDMITRTYKLEDINQGYQDMLDGNNIRGVVTFDESDW
;
A
#
# COMPACT_ATOMS: atom_id res chain seq x y z
N GLY A 1 -11.72 2.48 -8.82
CA GLY A 1 -12.84 1.55 -8.54
C GLY A 1 -12.82 0.24 -9.33
N GLU A 2 -12.16 0.20 -10.47
CA GLU A 2 -12.20 -0.93 -11.40
C GLU A 2 -11.81 -2.28 -10.76
N TYR A 3 -10.73 -2.30 -10.00
CA TYR A 3 -10.23 -3.54 -9.36
C TYR A 3 -11.05 -4.02 -8.15
N ILE A 4 -11.94 -3.19 -7.61
CA ILE A 4 -12.73 -3.58 -6.42
C ILE A 4 -13.78 -4.63 -6.78
N GLU A 5 -14.39 -4.54 -7.95
CA GLU A 5 -15.35 -5.54 -8.42
C GLU A 5 -14.67 -6.92 -8.54
N GLU A 6 -13.50 -6.97 -9.18
CA GLU A 6 -12.72 -8.20 -9.33
C GLU A 6 -12.26 -8.75 -7.97
N ALA A 7 -11.72 -7.90 -7.09
CA ALA A 7 -11.32 -8.30 -5.75
C ALA A 7 -12.49 -8.86 -4.95
N MET A 8 -13.68 -8.29 -5.09
CA MET A 8 -14.89 -8.79 -4.44
C MET A 8 -15.37 -10.13 -5.01
N ILE A 9 -15.17 -10.39 -6.31
CA ILE A 9 -15.45 -11.71 -6.91
C ILE A 9 -14.52 -12.75 -6.31
N LEU A 10 -13.22 -12.45 -6.19
CA LEU A 10 -12.20 -13.35 -5.64
C LEU A 10 -12.32 -13.55 -4.12
N THR A 11 -12.97 -12.64 -3.42
CA THR A 11 -13.18 -12.77 -1.98
C THR A 11 -14.06 -13.98 -1.66
N ALA A 12 -13.61 -14.86 -0.78
CA ALA A 12 -14.35 -16.05 -0.36
C ALA A 12 -15.68 -15.71 0.35
N LYS A 13 -16.55 -16.71 0.48
CA LYS A 13 -17.76 -16.60 1.31
C LYS A 13 -17.37 -16.21 2.75
N THR A 14 -18.08 -15.24 3.32
CA THR A 14 -17.78 -14.62 4.63
C THR A 14 -16.42 -13.91 4.73
N GLY A 15 -15.71 -13.80 3.61
CA GLY A 15 -14.41 -13.16 3.55
C GLY A 15 -14.48 -11.63 3.61
N THR A 16 -13.34 -11.01 3.88
CA THR A 16 -13.19 -9.56 3.91
C THR A 16 -12.24 -9.11 2.82
N CYS A 17 -12.68 -8.21 1.98
CA CYS A 17 -11.84 -7.46 1.05
C CYS A 17 -11.43 -6.14 1.73
N VAL A 18 -10.13 -5.86 1.80
CA VAL A 18 -9.60 -4.63 2.41
C VAL A 18 -9.03 -3.74 1.31
N VAL A 19 -9.53 -2.53 1.22
CA VAL A 19 -9.06 -1.50 0.27
C VAL A 19 -8.11 -0.56 1.02
N THR A 20 -6.84 -0.56 0.62
CA THR A 20 -5.78 0.25 1.22
C THR A 20 -5.33 1.43 0.34
N GLY A 21 -5.60 1.36 -0.97
CA GLY A 21 -5.28 2.42 -1.92
C GLY A 21 -6.33 3.52 -1.89
N MET A 22 -5.88 4.75 -2.07
CA MET A 22 -6.77 5.89 -2.31
C MET A 22 -6.91 6.10 -3.81
N GLY A 23 -8.13 6.00 -4.31
CA GLY A 23 -8.47 6.44 -5.66
C GLY A 23 -8.47 7.98 -5.76
N SER A 24 -8.60 8.49 -6.97
CA SER A 24 -8.86 9.91 -7.18
C SER A 24 -10.17 10.32 -6.50
N MET A 25 -10.22 11.49 -5.88
CA MET A 25 -11.46 12.04 -5.32
C MET A 25 -12.57 12.21 -6.37
N MET A 26 -12.20 12.22 -7.66
CA MET A 26 -13.14 12.34 -8.80
C MET A 26 -13.67 10.99 -9.26
N GLU A 27 -13.05 9.88 -8.84
CA GLU A 27 -13.46 8.49 -9.13
C GLU A 27 -14.12 7.87 -7.91
N ALA A 28 -15.33 8.32 -7.60
CA ALA A 28 -16.06 7.89 -6.40
C ALA A 28 -16.85 6.59 -6.58
N ASP A 29 -17.09 6.16 -7.82
CA ASP A 29 -17.99 5.06 -8.12
C ASP A 29 -17.31 3.70 -8.08
N VAL A 30 -17.96 2.76 -7.38
CA VAL A 30 -17.56 1.37 -7.32
C VAL A 30 -18.73 0.50 -7.76
N LYS A 31 -18.51 -0.38 -8.74
CA LYS A 31 -19.49 -1.39 -9.12
C LYS A 31 -19.41 -2.57 -8.14
N LEU A 32 -20.53 -2.93 -7.58
CA LEU A 32 -20.66 -4.06 -6.66
C LEU A 32 -21.85 -4.93 -7.05
N ASN A 33 -21.63 -6.23 -7.25
CA ASN A 33 -22.72 -7.17 -7.40
C ASN A 33 -23.38 -7.40 -6.04
N LEU A 34 -24.45 -6.66 -5.76
CA LEU A 34 -25.15 -6.69 -4.47
C LEU A 34 -25.71 -8.06 -4.12
N PHE A 35 -26.18 -8.83 -5.11
CA PHE A 35 -26.69 -10.17 -4.88
C PHE A 35 -25.59 -11.10 -4.34
N LEU A 36 -24.46 -11.18 -5.02
CA LEU A 36 -23.32 -12.00 -4.56
C LEU A 36 -22.72 -11.50 -3.25
N PHE A 37 -22.63 -10.19 -3.08
CA PHE A 37 -22.18 -9.57 -1.84
C PHE A 37 -23.00 -10.04 -0.63
N THR A 38 -24.34 -9.95 -0.75
CA THR A 38 -25.28 -10.32 0.31
C THR A 38 -25.34 -11.83 0.50
N MET A 39 -25.51 -12.61 -0.57
CA MET A 39 -25.65 -14.07 -0.50
C MET A 39 -24.41 -14.76 0.07
N LEU A 40 -23.24 -14.21 -0.20
CA LEU A 40 -21.98 -14.76 0.30
C LEU A 40 -21.49 -14.08 1.58
N GLN A 41 -22.29 -13.18 2.17
CA GLN A 41 -21.99 -12.49 3.43
C GLN A 41 -20.59 -11.86 3.43
N LYS A 42 -20.19 -11.26 2.32
CA LYS A 42 -18.86 -10.66 2.15
C LYS A 42 -18.77 -9.31 2.87
N THR A 43 -17.56 -8.93 3.24
CA THR A 43 -17.25 -7.62 3.83
C THR A 43 -16.32 -6.84 2.93
N LEU A 44 -16.63 -5.56 2.70
CA LEU A 44 -15.73 -4.59 2.07
C LEU A 44 -15.34 -3.55 3.11
N LYS A 45 -14.04 -3.38 3.35
CA LYS A 45 -13.51 -2.49 4.39
C LYS A 45 -12.45 -1.56 3.84
N GLY A 46 -12.62 -0.26 4.03
CA GLY A 46 -11.55 0.72 3.80
C GLY A 46 -10.53 0.68 4.94
N ASN A 47 -9.27 0.92 4.61
CA ASN A 47 -8.18 0.96 5.58
C ASN A 47 -7.14 1.99 5.15
N ILE A 48 -6.73 2.85 6.07
CA ILE A 48 -5.66 3.82 5.84
C ILE A 48 -4.52 3.56 6.83
N PHE A 49 -3.29 3.53 6.32
CA PHE A 49 -2.07 3.31 7.11
C PHE A 49 -2.13 2.13 8.09
N GLY A 50 -2.75 1.02 7.67
CA GLY A 50 -2.89 -0.17 8.51
C GLY A 50 -4.01 -0.10 9.57
N GLY A 51 -4.72 1.03 9.69
CA GLY A 51 -5.85 1.20 10.62
C GLY A 51 -5.45 1.30 12.09
N GLY A 52 -4.15 1.33 12.38
CA GLY A 52 -3.60 1.44 13.73
C GLY A 52 -3.05 2.83 14.06
N SER A 53 -2.69 3.04 15.32
CA SER A 53 -1.96 4.24 15.73
C SER A 53 -0.48 4.12 15.37
N SER A 54 0.05 5.10 14.63
CA SER A 54 1.47 5.12 14.24
C SER A 54 2.43 5.08 15.45
N HIS A 55 2.04 5.69 16.58
CA HIS A 55 2.83 5.65 17.81
C HIS A 55 2.98 4.24 18.39
N VAL A 56 2.02 3.36 18.15
CA VAL A 56 2.06 1.97 18.62
C VAL A 56 2.63 1.06 17.55
N GLU A 57 2.17 1.19 16.31
CA GLU A 57 2.53 0.25 15.24
C GLU A 57 3.97 0.45 14.74
N THR A 58 4.49 1.69 14.67
CA THR A 58 5.85 1.93 14.20
C THR A 58 6.90 1.24 15.08
N PRO A 59 6.88 1.36 16.42
CA PRO A 59 7.82 0.62 17.28
C PRO A 59 7.71 -0.91 17.13
N ARG A 60 6.50 -1.43 16.93
CA ARG A 60 6.28 -2.88 16.72
C ARG A 60 6.91 -3.35 15.40
N LEU A 61 6.71 -2.59 14.32
CA LEU A 61 7.30 -2.91 13.01
C LEU A 61 8.84 -2.84 13.07
N VAL A 62 9.40 -1.84 13.76
CA VAL A 62 10.85 -1.73 13.97
C VAL A 62 11.37 -2.92 14.78
N ALA A 63 10.65 -3.37 15.80
CA ALA A 63 11.03 -4.56 16.58
C ALA A 63 11.01 -5.83 15.72
N LEU A 64 10.00 -6.01 14.87
CA LEU A 64 9.92 -7.14 13.93
C LEU A 64 11.06 -7.10 12.90
N TYR A 65 11.38 -5.92 12.37
CA TYR A 65 12.51 -5.75 11.45
C TYR A 65 13.84 -6.12 12.13
N LYS A 66 14.11 -5.56 13.32
CA LYS A 66 15.34 -5.85 14.08
C LYS A 66 15.48 -7.33 14.48
N SER A 67 14.38 -8.03 14.65
CA SER A 67 14.38 -9.48 14.95
C SER A 67 14.48 -10.37 13.69
N GLY A 68 14.54 -9.78 12.50
CA GLY A 68 14.60 -10.51 11.22
C GLY A 68 13.28 -11.16 10.80
N LEU A 69 12.16 -10.82 11.47
CA LEU A 69 10.83 -11.34 11.15
C LEU A 69 10.09 -10.47 10.11
N LEU A 70 10.60 -9.29 9.80
CA LEU A 70 10.07 -8.38 8.78
C LEU A 70 11.21 -7.98 7.85
N ASN A 71 11.15 -8.44 6.61
CA ASN A 71 12.10 -8.04 5.57
C ASN A 71 11.58 -6.78 4.87
N ILE A 72 12.28 -5.67 5.06
CA ILE A 72 12.00 -4.38 4.39
C ILE A 72 13.10 -4.06 3.37
N ASP A 73 14.33 -4.53 3.62
CA ASP A 73 15.50 -4.16 2.82
C ASP A 73 15.36 -4.55 1.35
N ASP A 74 14.81 -5.74 1.07
CA ASP A 74 14.59 -6.20 -0.30
C ASP A 74 13.54 -5.36 -1.06
N MET A 75 12.73 -4.58 -0.35
CA MET A 75 11.78 -3.66 -0.97
C MET A 75 12.43 -2.39 -1.47
N ILE A 76 13.62 -2.02 -0.94
CA ILE A 76 14.39 -0.85 -1.39
C ILE A 76 15.13 -1.25 -2.66
N THR A 77 14.55 -0.92 -3.79
CA THR A 77 15.08 -1.35 -5.09
C THR A 77 15.97 -0.31 -5.74
N ARG A 78 15.87 0.95 -5.33
CA ARG A 78 16.73 2.05 -5.82
C ARG A 78 16.97 3.09 -4.75
N THR A 79 18.16 3.69 -4.79
CA THR A 79 18.52 4.87 -4.02
C THR A 79 18.80 6.04 -4.95
N TYR A 80 18.46 7.24 -4.50
CA TYR A 80 18.62 8.48 -5.25
C TYR A 80 19.33 9.51 -4.38
N LYS A 81 20.03 10.44 -5.00
CA LYS A 81 20.40 11.72 -4.36
C LYS A 81 19.24 12.69 -4.45
N LEU A 82 19.28 13.77 -3.66
CA LEU A 82 18.21 14.78 -3.66
C LEU A 82 18.05 15.44 -5.06
N GLU A 83 19.14 15.64 -5.78
CA GLU A 83 19.13 16.20 -7.13
C GLU A 83 18.37 15.32 -8.12
N ASP A 84 18.35 14.01 -7.89
CA ASP A 84 17.73 13.01 -8.76
C ASP A 84 16.29 12.69 -8.37
N ILE A 85 15.67 13.46 -7.46
CA ILE A 85 14.32 13.17 -6.94
C ILE A 85 13.26 13.10 -8.03
N ASN A 86 13.37 13.94 -9.06
CA ASN A 86 12.44 13.92 -10.19
C ASN A 86 12.53 12.62 -11.00
N GLN A 87 13.74 12.06 -11.14
CA GLN A 87 13.93 10.75 -11.75
C GLN A 87 13.33 9.67 -10.88
N GLY A 88 13.46 9.77 -9.56
CA GLY A 88 12.83 8.85 -8.62
C GLY A 88 11.30 8.81 -8.74
N TYR A 89 10.67 9.97 -8.90
CA TYR A 89 9.23 10.05 -9.17
C TYR A 89 8.85 9.45 -10.52
N GLN A 90 9.64 9.70 -11.56
CA GLN A 90 9.38 9.11 -12.88
C GLN A 90 9.49 7.59 -12.84
N ASP A 91 10.53 7.06 -12.21
CA ASP A 91 10.72 5.61 -12.03
C ASP A 91 9.55 4.97 -11.26
N MET A 92 8.99 5.68 -10.27
CA MET A 92 7.81 5.22 -9.54
C MET A 92 6.57 5.17 -10.44
N LEU A 93 6.34 6.21 -11.25
CA LEU A 93 5.21 6.27 -12.18
C LEU A 93 5.30 5.21 -13.27
N ASP A 94 6.50 4.92 -13.74
CA ASP A 94 6.78 3.91 -14.76
C ASP A 94 6.81 2.47 -14.19
N GLY A 95 6.69 2.30 -12.87
CA GLY A 95 6.76 1.00 -12.20
C GLY A 95 8.16 0.39 -12.17
N ASN A 96 9.21 1.21 -12.33
CA ASN A 96 10.60 0.76 -12.38
C ASN A 96 11.24 0.55 -11.01
N ASN A 97 10.55 0.93 -9.93
CA ASN A 97 10.97 0.65 -8.56
C ASN A 97 9.80 0.21 -7.69
N ILE A 98 10.08 -0.53 -6.61
CA ILE A 98 9.11 -0.87 -5.57
C ILE A 98 9.15 0.22 -4.48
N ARG A 99 10.37 0.51 -3.99
CA ARG A 99 10.63 1.57 -3.02
C ARG A 99 11.92 2.29 -3.41
N GLY A 100 11.77 3.55 -3.82
CA GLY A 100 12.89 4.48 -4.00
C GLY A 100 13.16 5.21 -2.68
N VAL A 101 14.42 5.34 -2.30
CA VAL A 101 14.87 6.04 -1.09
C VAL A 101 15.84 7.13 -1.47
N VAL A 102 15.63 8.36 -0.97
CA VAL A 102 16.60 9.44 -1.07
C VAL A 102 17.60 9.31 0.07
N THR A 103 18.88 9.26 -0.26
CA THR A 103 19.98 9.19 0.70
C THR A 103 20.67 10.53 0.81
N PHE A 104 21.10 10.89 2.01
CA PHE A 104 21.86 12.09 2.30
C PHE A 104 23.21 11.66 2.87
N ASP A 105 24.27 12.34 2.49
CA ASP A 105 25.61 12.16 3.05
C ASP A 105 26.07 13.40 3.82
N GLU A 106 27.25 13.34 4.46
CA GLU A 106 27.76 14.45 5.28
C GLU A 106 28.01 15.74 4.48
N SER A 107 28.13 15.66 3.16
CA SER A 107 28.31 16.82 2.28
C SER A 107 27.00 17.55 1.95
N ASP A 108 25.87 16.95 2.29
CA ASP A 108 24.54 17.52 2.01
C ASP A 108 24.05 18.46 3.12
N TRP A 109 24.89 18.67 4.20
CA TRP A 109 24.55 19.52 5.37
C TRP A 109 25.41 20.78 5.46
#